data_c413795ef0ce317d3d2d08960bb50c42
#
_entry.id   c413795ef0ce317d3d2d08960bb50c42
#
_cell.length_a   1.000
_cell.length_b   1.000
_cell.length_c   1.000
_cell.angle_alpha   90.00
_cell.angle_beta   90.00
_cell.angle_gamma   90.00
#
_symmetry.space_group_name_H-M   'P 1'
#
loop_
_entity.id
_entity.type
_entity.pdbx_description
1 polymer ?
#
loop_
_entity_poly.entity_id
_entity_poly.type
_entity_poly.pdbx_seq_one_letter_code
_entity_poly.pdbx_strand_id
1 'polypeptide(L)'
;MRRLLPVAFALLLAACAAPAVRPDAAASDVRDIDDLALVAPALAETGQRTLLVLDIDDTLLTSAGFFGSDTWYEWQKTLPAGDPGKVPCLFDVISLNYETGTQRATQPDGPALINALPNDKLLLTSRNPLSRGGTLRTLHDAGYALPTMLGGQAEGRSWDFRKAPDAKPVRVLYDQGVFMTTGQDKGLALLDLLRRANLHYPRVVLVDDGQKNIDNMRAALRAAGIDYLGLHYTRVDKTIDQADADAGRAGWQAWRQLLAGAYPQRLQALESGHCAY
;
A
#
# COMPACT_ATOMS: atom_id res chain seq x y z
N MET A 1 24.95 -52.41 68.05
CA MET A 1 24.40 -51.06 68.09
C MET A 1 24.54 -50.48 66.71
N ARG A 2 23.46 -50.54 65.89
CA ARG A 2 23.40 -49.97 64.52
C ARG A 2 22.65 -48.66 64.61
N ARG A 3 23.29 -47.54 64.23
CA ARG A 3 22.69 -46.18 64.12
C ARG A 3 22.07 -46.04 62.78
N LEU A 4 20.77 -45.75 62.71
CA LEU A 4 20.00 -45.38 61.55
C LEU A 4 20.11 -43.89 61.41
N LEU A 5 20.60 -43.39 60.18
CA LEU A 5 20.49 -42.00 59.74
C LEU A 5 19.15 -41.79 59.06
N PRO A 6 18.47 -40.68 59.31
CA PRO A 6 17.28 -40.31 58.51
C PRO A 6 17.68 -39.61 57.20
N VAL A 7 17.13 -40.09 56.10
CA VAL A 7 17.19 -39.46 54.77
C VAL A 7 16.12 -38.39 54.70
N ALA A 8 16.53 -37.14 54.59
CA ALA A 8 15.62 -36.01 54.34
C ALA A 8 15.29 -35.92 52.86
N PHE A 9 14.04 -36.06 52.50
CA PHE A 9 13.51 -35.93 51.15
C PHE A 9 13.14 -34.47 50.93
N ALA A 10 13.94 -33.75 50.13
CA ALA A 10 13.64 -32.37 49.70
C ALA A 10 12.67 -32.40 48.51
N LEU A 11 11.43 -32.00 48.73
CA LEU A 11 10.46 -31.75 47.66
C LEU A 11 10.81 -30.43 46.93
N LEU A 12 11.28 -30.54 45.69
CA LEU A 12 11.39 -29.42 44.76
C LEU A 12 10.00 -29.07 44.18
N LEU A 13 9.40 -28.01 44.67
CA LEU A 13 8.22 -27.40 44.07
C LEU A 13 8.64 -26.66 42.76
N ALA A 14 8.43 -27.29 41.64
CA ALA A 14 8.51 -26.63 40.34
C ALA A 14 7.32 -25.69 40.19
N ALA A 15 7.53 -24.39 40.39
CA ALA A 15 6.56 -23.36 40.07
C ALA A 15 6.45 -23.23 38.53
N CYS A 16 5.39 -23.80 37.96
CA CYS A 16 4.99 -23.48 36.58
C CYS A 16 4.62 -21.99 36.50
N ALA A 17 5.52 -21.15 36.01
CA ALA A 17 5.18 -19.81 35.63
C ALA A 17 4.23 -19.89 34.43
N ALA A 18 2.95 -19.58 34.63
CA ALA A 18 2.01 -19.37 33.53
C ALA A 18 2.53 -18.24 32.61
N PRO A 19 2.45 -18.37 31.27
CA PRO A 19 2.81 -17.29 30.41
C PRO A 19 1.97 -16.07 30.76
N ALA A 20 2.62 -14.94 31.02
CA ALA A 20 1.94 -13.68 31.26
C ALA A 20 1.08 -13.37 30.03
N VAL A 21 -0.24 -13.45 30.20
CA VAL A 21 -1.21 -12.95 29.23
C VAL A 21 -0.92 -11.45 29.11
N ARG A 22 -0.35 -11.03 27.98
CA ARG A 22 -0.23 -9.60 27.66
C ARG A 22 -1.65 -9.03 27.70
N PRO A 23 -1.90 -7.95 28.45
CA PRO A 23 -3.21 -7.32 28.42
C PRO A 23 -3.55 -6.97 26.97
N ASP A 24 -4.78 -7.26 26.58
CA ASP A 24 -5.34 -6.93 25.29
C ASP A 24 -5.04 -5.47 24.93
N ALA A 25 -4.08 -5.26 24.03
CA ALA A 25 -3.86 -4.00 23.36
C ALA A 25 -4.94 -3.83 22.26
N ALA A 26 -6.21 -4.01 22.62
CA ALA A 26 -7.34 -3.98 21.70
C ALA A 26 -7.82 -2.56 21.39
N ALA A 27 -7.16 -1.53 21.87
CA ALA A 27 -7.76 -0.19 21.86
C ALA A 27 -7.05 0.84 21.03
N SER A 28 -6.18 0.56 20.05
CA SER A 28 -5.71 1.64 19.15
C SER A 28 -4.58 1.29 18.21
N ASP A 29 -4.60 0.15 17.59
CA ASP A 29 -3.66 -0.11 16.48
C ASP A 29 -4.10 0.50 15.13
N VAL A 30 -5.20 1.27 15.13
CA VAL A 30 -5.67 2.06 13.98
C VAL A 30 -6.17 3.42 14.47
N ARG A 31 -5.78 4.49 13.76
CA ARG A 31 -6.22 5.88 14.03
C ARG A 31 -6.52 6.57 12.72
N ASP A 32 -7.61 7.33 12.68
CA ASP A 32 -7.88 8.25 11.59
C ASP A 32 -6.99 9.49 11.73
N ILE A 33 -6.38 9.89 10.61
CA ILE A 33 -5.60 11.14 10.51
C ILE A 33 -5.96 11.85 9.21
N ASP A 34 -5.91 13.18 9.22
CA ASP A 34 -6.09 14.04 8.03
C ASP A 34 -4.87 14.94 7.79
N ASP A 35 -3.82 14.79 8.63
CA ASP A 35 -2.58 15.56 8.55
C ASP A 35 -1.36 14.62 8.66
N LEU A 36 -0.48 14.66 7.65
CA LEU A 36 0.77 13.90 7.63
C LEU A 36 1.77 14.34 8.72
N ALA A 37 1.59 15.50 9.34
CA ALA A 37 2.38 15.92 10.51
C ALA A 37 2.22 14.97 11.70
N LEU A 38 1.12 14.22 11.77
CA LEU A 38 0.85 13.23 12.83
C LEU A 38 1.67 11.94 12.69
N VAL A 39 2.34 11.73 11.56
CA VAL A 39 3.17 10.54 11.32
C VAL A 39 4.44 10.54 12.19
N ALA A 40 5.11 11.68 12.32
CA ALA A 40 6.34 11.79 13.12
C ALA A 40 6.13 11.42 14.61
N PRO A 41 5.14 11.97 15.33
CA PRO A 41 4.86 11.56 16.72
C PRO A 41 4.47 10.08 16.82
N ALA A 42 3.70 9.55 15.88
CA ALA A 42 3.30 8.13 15.88
C ALA A 42 4.50 7.19 15.75
N LEU A 43 5.52 7.55 14.97
CA LEU A 43 6.78 6.80 14.85
C LEU A 43 7.60 6.83 16.15
N ALA A 44 7.53 7.91 16.91
CA ALA A 44 8.32 8.10 18.14
C ALA A 44 7.74 7.38 19.37
N GLU A 45 6.49 6.89 19.33
CA GLU A 45 5.77 6.37 20.51
C GLU A 45 6.46 5.23 21.24
N THR A 46 7.22 4.39 20.57
CA THR A 46 7.77 3.17 21.19
C THR A 46 9.28 3.13 21.27
N GLY A 47 10.00 4.01 20.57
CA GLY A 47 11.45 3.95 20.44
C GLY A 47 11.98 2.68 19.73
N GLN A 48 11.12 1.80 19.22
CA GLN A 48 11.51 0.60 18.48
C GLN A 48 11.94 0.94 17.05
N ARG A 49 12.80 0.11 16.47
CA ARG A 49 13.10 0.18 15.04
C ARG A 49 11.82 -0.07 14.25
N THR A 50 11.34 0.96 13.57
CA THR A 50 10.04 0.97 12.89
C THR A 50 10.23 1.14 11.39
N LEU A 51 9.55 0.30 10.59
CA LEU A 51 9.39 0.52 9.16
C LEU A 51 8.15 1.40 8.94
N LEU A 52 8.36 2.53 8.27
CA LEU A 52 7.26 3.37 7.77
C LEU A 52 6.85 2.89 6.39
N VAL A 53 5.60 2.47 6.25
CA VAL A 53 4.98 2.07 4.98
C VAL A 53 3.96 3.13 4.60
N LEU A 54 4.06 3.63 3.38
CA LEU A 54 3.23 4.72 2.86
C LEU A 54 2.55 4.24 1.57
N ASP A 55 1.23 4.34 1.50
CA ASP A 55 0.52 4.22 0.24
C ASP A 55 0.77 5.46 -0.63
N ILE A 56 0.41 5.38 -1.91
CA ILE A 56 0.63 6.46 -2.88
C ILE A 56 -0.68 7.15 -3.24
N ASP A 57 -1.65 6.42 -3.80
CA ASP A 57 -2.88 7.01 -4.32
C ASP A 57 -3.78 7.49 -3.18
N ASP A 58 -4.21 8.74 -3.25
CA ASP A 58 -5.01 9.45 -2.23
C ASP A 58 -4.38 9.48 -0.82
N THR A 59 -3.14 9.00 -0.69
CA THR A 59 -2.32 9.11 0.53
C THR A 59 -1.19 10.13 0.34
N LEU A 60 -0.22 9.88 -0.52
CA LEU A 60 0.83 10.84 -0.85
C LEU A 60 0.44 11.71 -2.05
N LEU A 61 -0.11 11.11 -3.09
CA LEU A 61 -0.51 11.74 -4.34
C LEU A 61 -2.01 11.63 -4.56
N THR A 62 -2.61 12.65 -5.15
CA THR A 62 -3.97 12.60 -5.68
C THR A 62 -4.01 13.18 -7.08
N SER A 63 -4.95 12.71 -7.91
CA SER A 63 -5.13 13.20 -9.27
C SER A 63 -5.63 14.65 -9.29
N ALA A 64 -5.19 15.43 -10.28
CA ALA A 64 -5.64 16.81 -10.44
C ALA A 64 -7.10 16.91 -10.94
N GLY A 65 -7.64 15.83 -11.51
CA GLY A 65 -9.03 15.76 -12.00
C GLY A 65 -9.64 14.39 -11.70
N PHE A 66 -10.96 14.29 -11.89
CA PHE A 66 -11.71 13.07 -11.59
C PHE A 66 -11.30 11.90 -12.49
N PHE A 67 -11.22 12.09 -13.82
CA PHE A 67 -10.86 11.03 -14.77
C PHE A 67 -9.45 10.47 -14.49
N GLY A 68 -9.38 9.18 -14.18
CA GLY A 68 -8.15 8.47 -13.84
C GLY A 68 -7.71 8.56 -12.38
N SER A 69 -8.52 9.20 -11.51
CA SER A 69 -8.33 9.18 -10.05
C SER A 69 -8.72 7.83 -9.43
N ASP A 70 -8.35 7.60 -8.16
CA ASP A 70 -8.81 6.44 -7.41
C ASP A 70 -10.35 6.45 -7.25
N THR A 71 -10.94 7.61 -7.00
CA THR A 71 -12.39 7.80 -6.95
C THR A 71 -13.07 7.46 -8.28
N TRP A 72 -12.46 7.85 -9.40
CA TRP A 72 -12.93 7.43 -10.73
C TRP A 72 -12.82 5.92 -10.94
N TYR A 73 -11.76 5.28 -10.47
CA TYR A 73 -11.62 3.82 -10.53
C TYR A 73 -12.75 3.12 -9.77
N GLU A 74 -13.08 3.59 -8.56
CA GLU A 74 -14.22 3.06 -7.80
C GLU A 74 -15.55 3.28 -8.53
N TRP A 75 -15.75 4.47 -9.11
CA TRP A 75 -16.92 4.78 -9.92
C TRP A 75 -17.06 3.84 -11.13
N GLN A 76 -15.96 3.53 -11.83
CA GLN A 76 -15.98 2.57 -12.94
C GLN A 76 -16.54 1.20 -12.56
N LYS A 77 -16.37 0.78 -11.32
CA LYS A 77 -16.92 -0.51 -10.84
C LYS A 77 -18.43 -0.47 -10.69
N THR A 78 -19.02 0.69 -10.45
CA THR A 78 -20.47 0.86 -10.30
C THR A 78 -21.21 0.97 -11.65
N LEU A 79 -20.51 1.28 -12.74
CA LEU A 79 -21.13 1.48 -14.04
C LEU A 79 -21.61 0.16 -14.64
N PRO A 80 -22.86 0.13 -15.20
CA PRO A 80 -23.35 -1.05 -15.91
C PRO A 80 -22.59 -1.29 -17.22
N ALA A 81 -22.66 -2.52 -17.71
CA ALA A 81 -22.16 -2.82 -19.05
C ALA A 81 -22.95 -1.98 -20.09
N GLY A 82 -22.21 -1.34 -21.02
CA GLY A 82 -22.79 -0.48 -22.04
C GLY A 82 -22.98 0.99 -21.66
N ASP A 83 -22.68 1.39 -20.41
CA ASP A 83 -22.58 2.83 -20.08
C ASP A 83 -21.45 3.48 -20.93
N PRO A 84 -21.71 4.64 -21.56
CA PRO A 84 -20.72 5.32 -22.42
C PRO A 84 -19.48 5.77 -21.67
N GLY A 85 -19.52 5.85 -20.34
CA GLY A 85 -18.40 6.14 -19.48
C GLY A 85 -17.62 4.90 -19.02
N LYS A 86 -18.16 3.68 -19.28
CA LYS A 86 -17.49 2.44 -18.93
C LYS A 86 -16.31 2.20 -19.85
N VAL A 87 -15.10 2.15 -19.29
CA VAL A 87 -13.90 1.90 -20.08
C VAL A 87 -13.59 0.41 -20.18
N PRO A 88 -13.28 -0.08 -21.37
CA PRO A 88 -12.71 -1.40 -21.55
C PRO A 88 -11.25 -1.40 -21.06
N CYS A 89 -10.75 -2.56 -20.62
CA CYS A 89 -9.36 -2.67 -20.16
C CYS A 89 -8.99 -1.58 -19.14
N LEU A 90 -9.77 -1.48 -18.05
CA LEU A 90 -9.67 -0.40 -17.05
C LEU A 90 -8.25 -0.14 -16.56
N PHE A 91 -7.48 -1.21 -16.25
CA PHE A 91 -6.11 -1.06 -15.75
C PHE A 91 -5.13 -0.53 -16.82
N ASP A 92 -5.35 -0.84 -18.09
CA ASP A 92 -4.56 -0.24 -19.18
C ASP A 92 -4.80 1.27 -19.29
N VAL A 93 -6.07 1.71 -19.18
CA VAL A 93 -6.44 3.13 -19.20
C VAL A 93 -5.89 3.87 -17.98
N ILE A 94 -5.96 3.25 -16.78
CA ILE A 94 -5.35 3.81 -15.57
C ILE A 94 -3.83 3.96 -15.75
N SER A 95 -3.15 2.95 -16.31
CA SER A 95 -1.70 3.02 -16.56
C SER A 95 -1.34 4.14 -17.53
N LEU A 96 -2.13 4.35 -18.59
CA LEU A 96 -1.97 5.49 -19.49
C LEU A 96 -2.17 6.83 -18.75
N ASN A 97 -3.14 6.92 -17.85
CA ASN A 97 -3.34 8.13 -17.04
C ASN A 97 -2.16 8.39 -16.10
N TYR A 98 -1.55 7.38 -15.50
CA TYR A 98 -0.34 7.57 -14.69
C TYR A 98 0.84 8.11 -15.52
N GLU A 99 0.94 7.74 -16.80
CA GLU A 99 1.98 8.24 -17.70
C GLU A 99 1.72 9.67 -18.21
N THR A 100 0.49 10.07 -18.36
CA THR A 100 0.13 11.33 -19.06
C THR A 100 -0.58 12.33 -18.14
N GLY A 101 -1.23 11.86 -17.08
CA GLY A 101 -1.99 12.70 -16.16
C GLY A 101 -1.11 13.48 -15.18
N THR A 102 -1.72 14.51 -14.59
CA THR A 102 -1.09 15.32 -13.54
C THR A 102 -1.57 14.85 -12.19
N GLN A 103 -0.62 14.60 -11.30
CA GLN A 103 -0.87 14.33 -9.89
C GLN A 103 -0.21 15.41 -9.03
N ARG A 104 -0.73 15.62 -7.85
CA ARG A 104 -0.20 16.56 -6.86
C ARG A 104 -0.14 15.91 -5.49
N ALA A 105 0.66 16.45 -4.58
CA ALA A 105 0.63 16.03 -3.18
C ALA A 105 -0.78 16.23 -2.61
N THR A 106 -1.25 15.26 -1.82
CA THR A 106 -2.53 15.36 -1.09
C THR A 106 -2.52 16.49 -0.08
N GLN A 107 -1.34 16.75 0.50
CA GLN A 107 -1.07 17.81 1.45
C GLN A 107 0.12 18.64 0.93
N PRO A 108 0.03 19.97 0.79
CA PRO A 108 1.07 20.78 0.14
C PRO A 108 2.45 20.69 0.80
N ASP A 109 2.52 20.58 2.12
CA ASP A 109 3.74 20.39 2.91
C ASP A 109 4.09 18.91 3.16
N GLY A 110 3.24 17.99 2.70
CA GLY A 110 3.43 16.55 2.85
C GLY A 110 4.82 16.05 2.40
N PRO A 111 5.34 16.47 1.23
CA PRO A 111 6.68 16.08 0.81
C PRO A 111 7.76 16.49 1.81
N ALA A 112 7.72 17.70 2.35
CA ALA A 112 8.68 18.16 3.35
C ALA A 112 8.58 17.34 4.65
N LEU A 113 7.37 17.07 5.12
CA LEU A 113 7.11 16.28 6.33
C LEU A 113 7.65 14.84 6.19
N ILE A 114 7.31 14.17 5.10
CA ILE A 114 7.69 12.75 4.89
C ILE A 114 9.17 12.60 4.57
N ASN A 115 9.75 13.50 3.75
CA ASN A 115 11.17 13.45 3.42
C ASN A 115 12.06 13.63 4.64
N ALA A 116 11.65 14.47 5.62
CA ALA A 116 12.41 14.74 6.84
C ALA A 116 12.46 13.55 7.83
N LEU A 117 11.59 12.55 7.70
CA LEU A 117 11.57 11.40 8.61
C LEU A 117 12.82 10.53 8.43
N PRO A 118 13.54 10.18 9.52
CA PRO A 118 14.78 9.40 9.42
C PRO A 118 14.57 7.89 9.28
N ASN A 119 13.33 7.42 9.45
CA ASN A 119 12.99 6.00 9.46
C ASN A 119 13.25 5.32 8.11
N ASP A 120 13.51 3.99 8.14
CA ASP A 120 13.38 3.16 6.96
C ASP A 120 11.95 3.32 6.38
N LYS A 121 11.86 3.63 5.09
CA LYS A 121 10.59 3.91 4.39
C LYS A 121 10.37 2.95 3.23
N LEU A 122 9.11 2.58 3.01
CA LEU A 122 8.66 1.82 1.85
C LEU A 122 7.41 2.50 1.28
N LEU A 123 7.42 2.86 0.01
CA LEU A 123 6.20 3.23 -0.70
C LEU A 123 5.53 1.95 -1.22
N LEU A 124 4.30 1.67 -0.78
CA LEU A 124 3.61 0.41 -1.03
C LEU A 124 2.27 0.66 -1.72
N THR A 125 2.20 0.39 -3.02
CA THR A 125 1.04 0.74 -3.83
C THR A 125 0.37 -0.47 -4.49
N SER A 126 -0.93 -0.35 -4.75
CA SER A 126 -1.71 -1.28 -5.56
C SER A 126 -1.44 -1.13 -7.07
N ARG A 127 -0.71 -0.12 -7.50
CA ARG A 127 -0.31 0.05 -8.90
C ARG A 127 0.46 -1.18 -9.40
N ASN A 128 0.41 -1.38 -10.70
CA ASN A 128 1.11 -2.48 -11.36
C ASN A 128 2.50 -2.07 -11.86
N PRO A 129 3.42 -3.01 -12.14
CA PRO A 129 4.77 -2.71 -12.61
C PRO A 129 4.88 -1.89 -13.89
N LEU A 130 3.87 -1.94 -14.79
CA LEU A 130 3.89 -1.14 -16.03
C LEU A 130 3.68 0.35 -15.76
N SER A 131 3.09 0.71 -14.62
CA SER A 131 2.93 2.11 -14.19
C SER A 131 4.19 2.68 -13.52
N ARG A 132 5.32 1.97 -13.53
CA ARG A 132 6.55 2.37 -12.82
C ARG A 132 7.03 3.77 -13.24
N GLY A 133 7.14 4.02 -14.56
CA GLY A 133 7.64 5.30 -15.07
C GLY A 133 6.80 6.47 -14.58
N GLY A 134 5.50 6.42 -14.81
CA GLY A 134 4.56 7.44 -14.35
C GLY A 134 4.54 7.61 -12.83
N THR A 135 4.67 6.51 -12.08
CA THR A 135 4.70 6.56 -10.61
C THR A 135 5.92 7.30 -10.08
N LEU A 136 7.12 6.94 -10.56
CA LEU A 136 8.37 7.57 -10.12
C LEU A 136 8.41 9.05 -10.52
N ARG A 137 7.97 9.38 -11.75
CA ARG A 137 7.90 10.76 -12.22
C ARG A 137 6.94 11.57 -11.34
N THR A 138 5.72 11.12 -11.10
CA THR A 138 4.73 11.91 -10.36
C THR A 138 5.10 12.10 -8.89
N LEU A 139 5.77 11.13 -8.25
CA LEU A 139 6.35 11.30 -6.92
C LEU A 139 7.43 12.38 -6.90
N HIS A 140 8.36 12.33 -7.87
CA HIS A 140 9.40 13.34 -8.02
C HIS A 140 8.83 14.74 -8.27
N ASP A 141 7.89 14.87 -9.21
CA ASP A 141 7.27 16.15 -9.58
C ASP A 141 6.48 16.76 -8.42
N ALA A 142 5.90 15.93 -7.55
CA ALA A 142 5.24 16.35 -6.31
C ALA A 142 6.22 16.66 -5.17
N GLY A 143 7.52 16.44 -5.34
CA GLY A 143 8.57 16.76 -4.37
C GLY A 143 8.87 15.64 -3.36
N TYR A 144 8.35 14.44 -3.55
CA TYR A 144 8.72 13.29 -2.71
C TYR A 144 10.05 12.70 -3.12
N ALA A 145 10.97 12.57 -2.15
CA ALA A 145 12.20 11.82 -2.33
C ALA A 145 11.90 10.32 -2.32
N LEU A 146 12.43 9.60 -3.31
CA LEU A 146 12.31 8.13 -3.32
C LEU A 146 13.11 7.54 -2.16
N PRO A 147 12.53 6.59 -1.39
CA PRO A 147 13.23 5.95 -0.30
C PRO A 147 14.44 5.14 -0.78
N THR A 148 15.45 5.05 0.05
CA THR A 148 16.53 4.07 -0.16
C THR A 148 15.93 2.65 -0.13
N MET A 149 16.40 1.80 -1.03
CA MET A 149 15.99 0.39 -1.07
C MET A 149 16.30 -0.29 0.27
N LEU A 150 15.29 -0.97 0.84
CA LEU A 150 15.43 -1.67 2.11
C LEU A 150 16.56 -2.71 2.04
N GLY A 151 17.37 -2.80 3.10
CA GLY A 151 18.49 -3.73 3.17
C GLY A 151 19.66 -3.38 2.25
N GLY A 152 19.76 -2.14 1.74
CA GLY A 152 20.85 -1.69 0.90
C GLY A 152 20.91 -2.35 -0.48
N GLN A 153 19.76 -2.87 -0.98
CA GLN A 153 19.69 -3.46 -2.31
C GLN A 153 19.95 -2.38 -3.37
N ALA A 154 20.82 -2.68 -4.33
CA ALA A 154 21.19 -1.73 -5.39
C ALA A 154 20.25 -1.80 -6.61
N GLU A 155 19.59 -2.94 -6.81
CA GLU A 155 18.79 -3.20 -8.02
C GLU A 155 17.35 -3.57 -7.70
N GLY A 156 16.43 -3.14 -8.56
CA GLY A 156 15.03 -3.51 -8.50
C GLY A 156 14.83 -5.01 -8.73
N ARG A 157 13.80 -5.56 -8.10
CA ARG A 157 13.45 -6.98 -8.20
C ARG A 157 11.98 -7.16 -8.56
N SER A 158 11.72 -8.06 -9.48
CA SER A 158 10.36 -8.42 -9.89
C SER A 158 10.18 -9.94 -9.73
N TRP A 159 9.02 -10.35 -9.22
CA TRP A 159 8.70 -11.77 -9.04
C TRP A 159 7.19 -12.03 -9.14
N ASP A 160 6.83 -13.30 -9.23
CA ASP A 160 5.45 -13.73 -9.18
C ASP A 160 5.04 -13.96 -7.72
N PHE A 161 4.18 -13.09 -7.23
CA PHE A 161 3.60 -13.20 -5.89
C PHE A 161 2.34 -14.05 -5.92
N ARG A 162 2.13 -14.85 -4.86
CA ARG A 162 0.90 -15.60 -4.62
C ARG A 162 0.43 -15.34 -3.20
N LYS A 163 -0.80 -14.90 -3.03
CA LYS A 163 -1.41 -14.70 -1.70
C LYS A 163 -1.70 -16.00 -0.96
N ALA A 164 -1.79 -17.13 -1.68
CA ALA A 164 -1.96 -18.50 -1.17
C ALA A 164 -1.33 -19.48 -2.18
N PRO A 165 -0.98 -20.72 -1.77
CA PRO A 165 -0.33 -21.69 -2.65
C PRO A 165 -1.09 -22.00 -3.93
N ASP A 166 -2.41 -22.03 -3.90
CA ASP A 166 -3.33 -22.29 -5.00
C ASP A 166 -3.76 -21.01 -5.75
N ALA A 167 -3.41 -19.84 -5.26
CA ALA A 167 -3.77 -18.59 -5.92
C ALA A 167 -3.00 -18.40 -7.23
N LYS A 168 -3.65 -17.76 -8.22
CA LYS A 168 -3.00 -17.34 -9.46
C LYS A 168 -1.81 -16.41 -9.15
N PRO A 169 -0.64 -16.64 -9.75
CA PRO A 169 0.51 -15.75 -9.55
C PRO A 169 0.23 -14.38 -10.18
N VAL A 170 0.73 -13.33 -9.54
CA VAL A 170 0.63 -11.96 -10.02
C VAL A 170 2.00 -11.32 -9.97
N ARG A 171 2.42 -10.67 -11.05
CA ARG A 171 3.71 -9.99 -11.13
C ARG A 171 3.71 -8.76 -10.22
N VAL A 172 4.72 -8.69 -9.35
CA VAL A 172 5.01 -7.55 -8.47
C VAL A 172 6.42 -7.03 -8.74
N LEU A 173 6.67 -5.78 -8.36
CA LEU A 173 7.96 -5.11 -8.56
C LEU A 173 8.32 -4.29 -7.32
N TYR A 174 9.50 -4.49 -6.78
CA TYR A 174 10.13 -3.62 -5.80
C TYR A 174 11.34 -2.92 -6.43
N ASP A 175 11.27 -1.61 -6.59
CA ASP A 175 12.30 -0.81 -7.23
C ASP A 175 12.32 0.63 -6.69
N GLN A 176 13.51 1.20 -6.48
CA GLN A 176 13.72 2.56 -5.98
C GLN A 176 12.87 2.90 -4.74
N GLY A 177 12.74 1.94 -3.81
CA GLY A 177 11.96 2.13 -2.58
C GLY A 177 10.44 2.05 -2.77
N VAL A 178 9.96 1.77 -4.00
CA VAL A 178 8.53 1.61 -4.33
C VAL A 178 8.22 0.14 -4.57
N PHE A 179 7.22 -0.39 -3.85
CA PHE A 179 6.74 -1.75 -4.05
C PHE A 179 5.36 -1.74 -4.69
N MET A 180 5.29 -2.19 -5.93
CA MET A 180 4.09 -2.27 -6.77
C MET A 180 3.49 -3.66 -6.68
N THR A 181 2.30 -3.77 -6.08
CA THR A 181 1.70 -5.06 -5.71
C THR A 181 0.64 -5.56 -6.68
N THR A 182 0.27 -4.79 -7.71
CA THR A 182 -0.77 -5.18 -8.68
C THR A 182 -2.08 -5.55 -7.98
N GLY A 183 -2.54 -4.70 -7.03
CA GLY A 183 -3.80 -4.87 -6.31
C GLY A 183 -3.82 -6.06 -5.33
N GLN A 184 -2.66 -6.65 -5.01
CA GLN A 184 -2.60 -7.75 -4.04
C GLN A 184 -2.74 -7.24 -2.60
N ASP A 185 -3.01 -8.17 -1.68
CA ASP A 185 -3.03 -7.90 -0.25
C ASP A 185 -1.70 -7.30 0.19
N LYS A 186 -1.73 -6.03 0.63
CA LYS A 186 -0.53 -5.26 0.99
C LYS A 186 0.21 -5.87 2.18
N GLY A 187 -0.51 -6.45 3.14
CA GLY A 187 0.11 -7.08 4.31
C GLY A 187 0.88 -8.34 3.96
N LEU A 188 0.27 -9.25 3.21
CA LEU A 188 0.93 -10.47 2.74
C LEU A 188 2.08 -10.16 1.77
N ALA A 189 1.92 -9.15 0.91
CA ALA A 189 2.96 -8.71 -0.02
C ALA A 189 4.16 -8.12 0.75
N LEU A 190 3.93 -7.29 1.77
CA LEU A 190 4.98 -6.77 2.63
C LEU A 190 5.76 -7.89 3.31
N LEU A 191 5.08 -8.85 3.92
CA LEU A 191 5.74 -10.00 4.57
C LEU A 191 6.58 -10.82 3.58
N ASP A 192 6.11 -11.01 2.35
CA ASP A 192 6.88 -11.70 1.29
C ASP A 192 8.13 -10.90 0.88
N LEU A 193 8.03 -9.57 0.75
CA LEU A 193 9.17 -8.69 0.48
C LEU A 193 10.21 -8.78 1.60
N LEU A 194 9.79 -8.61 2.86
CA LEU A 194 10.69 -8.66 4.02
C LEU A 194 11.40 -10.01 4.12
N ARG A 195 10.68 -11.12 3.93
CA ARG A 195 11.25 -12.46 3.91
C ARG A 195 12.29 -12.62 2.79
N ARG A 196 11.99 -12.16 1.56
CA ARG A 196 12.92 -12.22 0.41
C ARG A 196 14.17 -11.37 0.60
N ALA A 197 14.01 -10.24 1.27
CA ALA A 197 15.11 -9.33 1.59
C ALA A 197 15.90 -9.76 2.85
N ASN A 198 15.45 -10.80 3.57
CA ASN A 198 15.97 -11.24 4.87
C ASN A 198 16.00 -10.07 5.89
N LEU A 199 14.90 -9.32 5.95
CA LEU A 199 14.73 -8.18 6.83
C LEU A 199 13.71 -8.46 7.91
N HIS A 200 13.98 -7.92 9.10
CA HIS A 200 13.07 -7.99 10.23
C HIS A 200 12.88 -6.59 10.83
N TYR A 201 11.61 -6.23 11.02
CA TYR A 201 11.21 -5.03 11.74
C TYR A 201 10.28 -5.44 12.88
N PRO A 202 10.58 -5.05 14.13
CA PRO A 202 9.72 -5.36 15.26
C PRO A 202 8.39 -4.59 15.20
N ARG A 203 8.36 -3.45 14.47
CA ARG A 203 7.18 -2.60 14.32
C ARG A 203 7.04 -2.06 12.90
N VAL A 204 5.79 -1.95 12.45
CA VAL A 204 5.39 -1.31 11.18
C VAL A 204 4.34 -0.24 11.48
N VAL A 205 4.53 0.95 10.91
CA VAL A 205 3.50 1.99 10.83
C VAL A 205 3.08 2.11 9.37
N LEU A 206 1.79 1.92 9.09
CA LEU A 206 1.21 2.11 7.76
C LEU A 206 0.42 3.41 7.73
N VAL A 207 0.62 4.21 6.69
CA VAL A 207 -0.27 5.31 6.31
C VAL A 207 -0.95 4.94 5.00
N ASP A 208 -2.27 4.85 4.98
CA ASP A 208 -3.04 4.41 3.81
C ASP A 208 -4.46 4.99 3.92
N ASP A 209 -5.06 5.43 2.82
CA ASP A 209 -6.40 5.97 2.76
C ASP A 209 -7.49 4.88 2.67
N GLY A 210 -7.09 3.66 2.33
CA GLY A 210 -7.98 2.52 2.14
C GLY A 210 -8.16 1.69 3.43
N GLN A 211 -9.34 1.76 4.08
CA GLN A 211 -9.63 0.96 5.28
C GLN A 211 -9.35 -0.53 5.08
N LYS A 212 -9.64 -1.07 3.89
CA LYS A 212 -9.35 -2.48 3.56
C LYS A 212 -7.84 -2.79 3.64
N ASN A 213 -6.98 -1.88 3.20
CA ASN A 213 -5.52 -2.06 3.27
C ASN A 213 -5.04 -2.01 4.71
N ILE A 214 -5.58 -1.09 5.52
CA ILE A 214 -5.35 -0.99 6.97
C ILE A 214 -5.68 -2.32 7.65
N ASP A 215 -6.86 -2.88 7.38
CA ASP A 215 -7.32 -4.13 8.01
C ASP A 215 -6.51 -5.35 7.55
N ASN A 216 -6.19 -5.45 6.26
CA ASN A 216 -5.37 -6.52 5.72
C ASN A 216 -3.96 -6.51 6.30
N MET A 217 -3.33 -5.32 6.37
CA MET A 217 -2.00 -5.16 6.96
C MET A 217 -2.01 -5.55 8.43
N ARG A 218 -3.00 -5.07 9.20
CA ARG A 218 -3.19 -5.43 10.61
C ARG A 218 -3.26 -6.95 10.81
N ALA A 219 -4.10 -7.61 10.01
CA ALA A 219 -4.28 -9.06 10.11
C ALA A 219 -2.98 -9.83 9.81
N ALA A 220 -2.28 -9.46 8.74
CA ALA A 220 -1.04 -10.12 8.33
C ALA A 220 0.09 -9.92 9.36
N LEU A 221 0.29 -8.68 9.84
CA LEU A 221 1.37 -8.37 10.78
C LEU A 221 1.12 -8.95 12.18
N ARG A 222 -0.13 -8.95 12.66
CA ARG A 222 -0.51 -9.63 13.90
C ARG A 222 -0.21 -11.14 13.83
N ALA A 223 -0.56 -11.79 12.72
CA ALA A 223 -0.26 -13.21 12.52
C ALA A 223 1.25 -13.49 12.51
N ALA A 224 2.06 -12.53 12.07
CA ALA A 224 3.52 -12.61 12.07
C ALA A 224 4.18 -12.17 13.40
N GLY A 225 3.41 -11.71 14.38
CA GLY A 225 3.93 -11.24 15.68
C GLY A 225 4.67 -9.89 15.57
N ILE A 226 4.34 -9.08 14.58
CA ILE A 226 4.93 -7.74 14.35
C ILE A 226 3.97 -6.69 14.92
N ASP A 227 4.50 -5.74 15.71
CA ASP A 227 3.72 -4.60 16.20
C ASP A 227 3.23 -3.75 15.03
N TYR A 228 1.98 -3.33 15.08
CA TYR A 228 1.34 -2.58 14.00
C TYR A 228 0.64 -1.33 14.51
N LEU A 229 0.77 -0.24 13.75
CA LEU A 229 -0.08 0.94 13.85
C LEU A 229 -0.52 1.35 12.44
N GLY A 230 -1.82 1.34 12.20
CA GLY A 230 -2.45 1.88 10.99
C GLY A 230 -2.86 3.34 11.21
N LEU A 231 -2.39 4.22 10.35
CA LEU A 231 -2.84 5.61 10.25
C LEU A 231 -3.72 5.69 9.00
N HIS A 232 -5.04 5.64 9.19
CA HIS A 232 -6.02 5.76 8.13
C HIS A 232 -6.13 7.23 7.72
N TYR A 233 -5.64 7.55 6.51
CA TYR A 233 -5.55 8.92 6.02
C TYR A 233 -6.82 9.34 5.31
N THR A 234 -7.55 10.31 5.86
CA THR A 234 -8.93 10.67 5.45
C THR A 234 -9.04 12.03 4.78
N ARG A 235 -7.91 12.63 4.36
CA ARG A 235 -7.89 14.01 3.83
C ARG A 235 -8.57 14.17 2.48
N VAL A 236 -8.50 13.14 1.61
CA VAL A 236 -9.09 13.22 0.27
C VAL A 236 -10.57 12.86 0.35
N ASP A 237 -11.42 13.81 -0.07
CA ASP A 237 -12.86 13.54 -0.21
C ASP A 237 -13.10 12.60 -1.40
N LYS A 238 -13.84 11.52 -1.15
CA LYS A 238 -14.18 10.50 -2.15
C LYS A 238 -15.66 10.54 -2.55
N THR A 239 -16.35 11.61 -2.21
CA THR A 239 -17.73 11.84 -2.67
C THR A 239 -17.76 12.03 -4.18
N ILE A 240 -18.70 11.39 -4.85
CA ILE A 240 -18.87 11.48 -6.31
C ILE A 240 -20.19 12.18 -6.56
N ASP A 241 -20.16 13.27 -7.31
CA ASP A 241 -21.33 13.98 -7.75
C ASP A 241 -21.62 13.79 -9.26
N GLN A 242 -22.66 14.47 -9.78
CA GLN A 242 -23.00 14.39 -11.19
C GLN A 242 -21.94 15.04 -12.09
N ALA A 243 -21.28 16.09 -11.63
CA ALA A 243 -20.24 16.76 -12.39
C ALA A 243 -19.01 15.87 -12.55
N ASP A 244 -18.65 15.10 -11.52
CA ASP A 244 -17.61 14.08 -11.56
C ASP A 244 -17.94 12.98 -12.58
N ALA A 245 -19.18 12.47 -12.55
CA ALA A 245 -19.61 11.46 -13.50
C ALA A 245 -19.55 11.96 -14.96
N ASP A 246 -19.94 13.21 -15.20
CA ASP A 246 -19.88 13.84 -16.52
C ASP A 246 -18.42 14.09 -16.94
N ALA A 247 -17.56 14.53 -16.02
CA ALA A 247 -16.12 14.67 -16.25
C ALA A 247 -15.45 13.32 -16.56
N GLY A 248 -15.85 12.25 -15.90
CA GLY A 248 -15.39 10.89 -16.18
C GLY A 248 -15.73 10.43 -17.59
N ARG A 249 -16.97 10.66 -18.04
CA ARG A 249 -17.42 10.35 -19.40
C ARG A 249 -16.69 11.19 -20.45
N ALA A 250 -16.59 12.51 -20.20
CA ALA A 250 -15.89 13.43 -21.09
C ALA A 250 -14.40 13.08 -21.24
N GLY A 251 -13.73 12.72 -20.14
CA GLY A 251 -12.34 12.28 -20.12
C GLY A 251 -12.12 11.03 -20.97
N TRP A 252 -12.98 10.02 -20.85
CA TRP A 252 -12.89 8.84 -21.71
C TRP A 252 -13.12 9.16 -23.19
N GLN A 253 -14.08 10.00 -23.51
CA GLN A 253 -14.32 10.43 -24.90
C GLN A 253 -13.12 11.18 -25.48
N ALA A 254 -12.51 12.08 -24.71
CA ALA A 254 -11.30 12.81 -25.15
C ALA A 254 -10.13 11.82 -25.42
N TRP A 255 -9.95 10.82 -24.55
CA TRP A 255 -8.95 9.77 -24.74
C TRP A 255 -9.22 8.94 -26.00
N ARG A 256 -10.45 8.53 -26.23
CA ARG A 256 -10.84 7.80 -27.45
C ARG A 256 -10.49 8.59 -28.72
N GLN A 257 -10.78 9.90 -28.74
CA GLN A 257 -10.46 10.76 -29.87
C GLN A 257 -8.95 10.85 -30.09
N LEU A 258 -8.18 11.06 -29.02
CA LEU A 258 -6.72 11.09 -29.09
C LEU A 258 -6.14 9.78 -29.64
N LEU A 259 -6.58 8.65 -29.08
CA LEU A 259 -6.12 7.33 -29.52
C LEU A 259 -6.56 7.02 -30.96
N ALA A 260 -7.77 7.38 -31.36
CA ALA A 260 -8.22 7.19 -32.74
C ALA A 260 -7.36 7.94 -33.75
N GLY A 261 -6.92 9.15 -33.39
CA GLY A 261 -6.06 9.98 -34.28
C GLY A 261 -4.60 9.56 -34.31
N ALA A 262 -4.04 9.21 -33.12
CA ALA A 262 -2.59 8.99 -33.01
C ALA A 262 -2.20 7.47 -32.92
N TYR A 263 -3.08 6.64 -32.34
CA TYR A 263 -2.78 5.23 -32.03
C TYR A 263 -3.99 4.32 -32.29
N PRO A 264 -4.55 4.27 -33.51
CA PRO A 264 -5.81 3.57 -33.79
C PRO A 264 -5.78 2.07 -33.46
N GLN A 265 -4.63 1.39 -33.64
CA GLN A 265 -4.50 -0.02 -33.28
C GLN A 265 -4.60 -0.23 -31.76
N ARG A 266 -4.09 0.72 -30.96
CA ARG A 266 -4.22 0.65 -29.50
C ARG A 266 -5.66 0.82 -29.06
N LEU A 267 -6.39 1.77 -29.64
CA LEU A 267 -7.81 1.93 -29.37
C LEU A 267 -8.59 0.67 -29.73
N GLN A 268 -8.36 0.11 -30.91
CA GLN A 268 -9.00 -1.14 -31.34
C GLN A 268 -8.72 -2.30 -30.37
N ALA A 269 -7.50 -2.43 -29.88
CA ALA A 269 -7.14 -3.45 -28.89
C ALA A 269 -7.92 -3.28 -27.59
N LEU A 270 -7.99 -2.05 -27.06
CA LEU A 270 -8.77 -1.73 -25.84
C LEU A 270 -10.25 -2.05 -26.04
N GLU A 271 -10.88 -1.56 -27.13
CA GLU A 271 -12.30 -1.74 -27.39
C GLU A 271 -12.71 -3.20 -27.66
N SER A 272 -11.79 -4.01 -28.18
CA SER A 272 -11.99 -5.45 -28.35
C SER A 272 -11.61 -6.28 -27.12
N GLY A 273 -11.27 -5.66 -25.99
CA GLY A 273 -10.95 -6.35 -24.76
C GLY A 273 -9.60 -7.06 -24.75
N HIS A 274 -8.70 -6.70 -25.66
CA HIS A 274 -7.31 -7.19 -25.63
C HIS A 274 -6.49 -6.35 -24.66
N CYS A 275 -6.72 -6.60 -23.36
CA CYS A 275 -6.05 -5.92 -22.26
C CYS A 275 -4.63 -6.48 -22.05
N ALA A 276 -3.70 -5.62 -21.63
CA ALA A 276 -2.37 -6.04 -21.22
C ALA A 276 -2.38 -6.61 -19.77
N TYR A 277 -3.49 -6.36 -19.02
CA TYR A 277 -3.70 -6.77 -17.63
C TYR A 277 -4.94 -7.61 -17.44
#